data_b299992a5d2ebc8eca243ce4946589dc
#
_entry.id   b299992a5d2ebc8eca243ce4946589dc
#
_cell.length_a   1.000
_cell.length_b   1.000
_cell.length_c   1.000
_cell.angle_alpha   90.00
_cell.angle_beta   90.00
_cell.angle_gamma   90.00
#
_symmetry.space_group_name_H-M   'P 1'
#
loop_
_entity.id
_entity.type
_entity.pdbx_description
1 polymer ?
#
loop_
_entity_poly.entity_id
_entity_poly.type
_entity_poly.pdbx_seq_one_letter_code
_entity_poly.pdbx_strand_id
1 'polypeptide(L)'
;MTAALVIVDVQVDFCAGGSLPVSDAEAILPVVNRLLGEFGRVILTQDWHPPGHVSFASSHPGRQPFSRIMLPSGEQMLWPDHCVAGSAGARFHAGLEIPSHAGIIRKGVRRDRDGTSAFFEADGTTPVGLDELLRAAGVRELVLAGLATDVCVADTALDARRLGYAVTVVEAGCRGIDTARSLAAWERMTAAGVRRG
;
A
#
# COMPACT_ATOMS: atom_id res chain seq x y z
N MET A 1 -8.61 19.76 -13.16
CA MET A 1 -8.80 18.29 -13.05
C MET A 1 -8.79 17.95 -11.57
N THR A 2 -9.66 17.04 -11.12
CA THR A 2 -9.77 16.72 -9.70
C THR A 2 -8.73 15.67 -9.34
N ALA A 3 -7.70 16.07 -8.58
CA ALA A 3 -6.67 15.18 -8.07
C ALA A 3 -7.04 14.66 -6.67
N ALA A 4 -6.59 13.45 -6.35
CA ALA A 4 -6.65 12.88 -5.00
C ALA A 4 -5.27 12.43 -4.53
N LEU A 5 -5.03 12.60 -3.25
CA LEU A 5 -3.87 12.04 -2.56
C LEU A 5 -4.23 10.66 -2.00
N VAL A 6 -3.39 9.67 -2.25
CA VAL A 6 -3.50 8.35 -1.63
C VAL A 6 -2.23 8.09 -0.83
N ILE A 7 -2.38 7.99 0.49
CA ILE A 7 -1.28 7.63 1.40
C ILE A 7 -1.39 6.13 1.68
N VAL A 8 -0.35 5.41 1.27
CA VAL A 8 -0.33 3.95 1.30
C VAL A 8 0.31 3.46 2.58
N ASP A 9 -0.46 2.77 3.42
CA ASP A 9 -0.06 1.89 4.52
C ASP A 9 1.01 2.45 5.48
N VAL A 10 0.91 3.71 5.89
CA VAL A 10 1.82 4.28 6.90
C VAL A 10 1.36 3.82 8.30
N GLN A 11 1.63 2.55 8.60
CA GLN A 11 1.16 1.84 9.79
C GLN A 11 2.32 1.44 10.71
N VAL A 12 2.01 1.19 11.99
CA VAL A 12 3.00 0.89 13.03
C VAL A 12 3.87 -0.32 12.68
N ASP A 13 3.28 -1.39 12.12
CA ASP A 13 4.05 -2.60 11.79
C ASP A 13 5.06 -2.40 10.64
N PHE A 14 4.89 -1.37 9.82
CA PHE A 14 5.85 -1.02 8.75
C PHE A 14 6.90 0.01 9.19
N CYS A 15 6.83 0.49 10.43
CA CYS A 15 7.76 1.46 11.01
C CYS A 15 8.74 0.79 11.98
N ALA A 16 9.68 1.56 12.51
CA ALA A 16 10.69 1.03 13.43
C ALA A 16 10.06 0.34 14.65
N GLY A 17 10.50 -0.89 14.93
CA GLY A 17 9.95 -1.71 16.03
C GLY A 17 8.67 -2.48 15.68
N GLY A 18 8.13 -2.30 14.49
CA GLY A 18 7.02 -3.09 13.97
C GLY A 18 7.43 -4.49 13.53
N SER A 19 6.46 -5.31 13.12
CA SER A 19 6.72 -6.72 12.76
C SER A 19 7.25 -6.92 11.34
N LEU A 20 7.07 -5.93 10.45
CA LEU A 20 7.61 -5.91 9.09
C LEU A 20 8.21 -4.52 8.77
N PRO A 21 9.27 -4.11 9.49
CA PRO A 21 9.76 -2.74 9.41
C PRO A 21 10.42 -2.45 8.06
N VAL A 22 10.07 -1.31 7.48
CA VAL A 22 10.71 -0.72 6.31
C VAL A 22 11.82 0.22 6.79
N SER A 23 13.01 0.09 6.23
CA SER A 23 14.14 0.96 6.61
C SER A 23 13.81 2.44 6.38
N ASP A 24 14.12 3.27 7.37
CA ASP A 24 13.86 4.72 7.34
C ASP A 24 12.40 5.09 7.04
N ALA A 25 11.43 4.25 7.44
CA ALA A 25 10.02 4.48 7.18
C ALA A 25 9.55 5.86 7.65
N GLU A 26 9.94 6.26 8.86
CA GLU A 26 9.52 7.52 9.47
C GLU A 26 10.10 8.77 8.77
N ALA A 27 11.14 8.61 7.96
CA ALA A 27 11.72 9.72 7.19
C ALA A 27 10.74 10.29 6.14
N ILE A 28 9.68 9.55 5.80
CA ILE A 28 8.65 10.03 4.88
C ILE A 28 7.64 10.98 5.56
N LEU A 29 7.50 10.95 6.88
CA LEU A 29 6.45 11.66 7.62
C LEU A 29 6.39 13.15 7.31
N PRO A 30 7.51 13.91 7.28
CA PRO A 30 7.44 15.34 6.95
C PRO A 30 6.87 15.61 5.55
N VAL A 31 7.21 14.77 4.56
CA VAL A 31 6.71 14.91 3.19
C VAL A 31 5.23 14.50 3.14
N VAL A 32 4.87 13.39 3.75
CA VAL A 32 3.50 12.90 3.79
C VAL A 32 2.57 13.89 4.49
N ASN A 33 2.96 14.42 5.65
CA ASN A 33 2.14 15.39 6.39
C ASN A 33 1.94 16.70 5.61
N ARG A 34 2.98 17.18 4.91
CA ARG A 34 2.84 18.32 4.02
C ARG A 34 1.80 18.03 2.92
N LEU A 35 1.89 16.87 2.25
CA LEU A 35 0.92 16.47 1.23
C LEU A 35 -0.50 16.36 1.80
N LEU A 36 -0.68 15.78 3.00
CA LEU A 36 -1.97 15.71 3.69
C LEU A 36 -2.62 17.08 3.89
N GLY A 37 -1.82 18.12 4.09
CA GLY A 37 -2.30 19.51 4.22
C GLY A 37 -2.59 20.21 2.89
N GLU A 38 -2.04 19.72 1.77
CA GLU A 38 -2.17 20.35 0.44
C GLU A 38 -3.38 19.85 -0.36
N PHE A 39 -3.90 18.65 -0.04
CA PHE A 39 -4.97 18.03 -0.83
C PHE A 39 -6.33 18.08 -0.13
N GLY A 40 -7.33 18.61 -0.83
CA GLY A 40 -8.71 18.59 -0.34
C GLY A 40 -9.41 17.23 -0.46
N ARG A 41 -8.77 16.25 -1.14
CA ARG A 41 -9.26 14.86 -1.22
C ARG A 41 -8.13 13.92 -0.87
N VAL A 42 -8.27 13.30 0.28
CA VAL A 42 -7.26 12.43 0.89
C VAL A 42 -7.87 11.06 1.17
N ILE A 43 -7.19 10.02 0.74
CA ILE A 43 -7.49 8.63 1.07
C ILE A 43 -6.24 8.00 1.70
N LEU A 44 -6.39 7.31 2.82
CA LEU A 44 -5.36 6.46 3.38
C LEU A 44 -5.72 5.00 3.10
N THR A 45 -4.74 4.19 2.73
CA THR A 45 -4.92 2.75 2.74
C THR A 45 -4.42 2.16 4.04
N GLN A 46 -5.00 1.03 4.41
CA GLN A 46 -4.66 0.34 5.64
C GLN A 46 -4.69 -1.17 5.40
N ASP A 47 -3.54 -1.82 5.52
CA ASP A 47 -3.50 -3.28 5.61
C ASP A 47 -4.26 -3.72 6.85
N TRP A 48 -5.16 -4.71 6.67
CA TRP A 48 -6.07 -5.12 7.72
C TRP A 48 -6.32 -6.63 7.65
N HIS A 49 -5.26 -7.38 7.94
CA HIS A 49 -5.27 -8.83 7.74
C HIS A 49 -5.98 -9.56 8.87
N PRO A 50 -6.93 -10.46 8.58
CA PRO A 50 -7.48 -11.33 9.61
C PRO A 50 -6.40 -12.26 10.17
N PRO A 51 -6.50 -12.69 11.43
CA PRO A 51 -5.59 -13.67 12.00
C PRO A 51 -5.52 -14.95 11.14
N GLY A 52 -4.30 -15.45 10.90
CA GLY A 52 -4.06 -16.60 10.02
C GLY A 52 -4.26 -16.30 8.54
N HIS A 53 -3.98 -15.07 8.10
CA HIS A 53 -4.02 -14.67 6.70
C HIS A 53 -3.07 -15.50 5.84
N VAL A 54 -3.45 -15.76 4.60
CA VAL A 54 -2.70 -16.64 3.67
C VAL A 54 -1.30 -16.12 3.34
N SER A 55 -1.05 -14.82 3.43
CA SER A 55 0.27 -14.24 3.20
C SER A 55 1.23 -14.37 4.38
N PHE A 56 0.77 -14.86 5.54
CA PHE A 56 1.63 -15.02 6.70
C PHE A 56 2.40 -16.35 6.66
N ALA A 57 3.71 -16.31 6.95
CA ALA A 57 4.52 -17.53 7.04
C ALA A 57 4.00 -18.48 8.12
N SER A 58 3.48 -17.95 9.22
CA SER A 58 2.88 -18.71 10.33
C SER A 58 1.66 -19.54 9.90
N SER A 59 0.99 -19.17 8.82
CA SER A 59 -0.16 -19.91 8.26
C SER A 59 0.26 -21.15 7.46
N HIS A 60 1.55 -21.36 7.23
CA HIS A 60 2.10 -22.44 6.41
C HIS A 60 3.16 -23.24 7.18
N PRO A 61 2.84 -24.44 7.69
CA PRO A 61 3.77 -25.24 8.50
C PRO A 61 5.14 -25.41 7.82
N GLY A 62 6.21 -25.11 8.57
CA GLY A 62 7.59 -25.24 8.09
C GLY A 62 8.08 -24.13 7.15
N ARG A 63 7.27 -23.14 6.85
CA ARG A 63 7.68 -21.99 6.02
C ARG A 63 8.25 -20.86 6.89
N GLN A 64 9.14 -20.09 6.26
CA GLN A 64 9.78 -18.93 6.89
C GLN A 64 9.30 -17.64 6.21
N PRO A 65 9.29 -16.50 6.90
CA PRO A 65 9.11 -15.20 6.27
C PRO A 65 10.06 -14.99 5.08
N PHE A 66 9.59 -14.29 4.06
CA PHE A 66 10.27 -14.01 2.80
C PHE A 66 10.49 -15.22 1.88
N SER A 67 10.02 -16.42 2.27
CA SER A 67 9.94 -17.56 1.35
C SER A 67 8.73 -17.37 0.41
N ARG A 68 8.70 -18.17 -0.67
CA ARG A 68 7.62 -18.13 -1.65
C ARG A 68 6.88 -19.44 -1.72
N ILE A 69 5.59 -19.37 -1.98
CA ILE A 69 4.73 -20.52 -2.24
C ILE A 69 3.90 -20.27 -3.49
N MET A 70 3.34 -21.32 -4.06
CA MET A 70 2.38 -21.23 -5.14
C MET A 70 0.97 -21.38 -4.56
N LEU A 71 0.14 -20.36 -4.74
CA LEU A 71 -1.29 -20.37 -4.43
C LEU A 71 -2.12 -20.45 -5.72
N PRO A 72 -3.43 -20.74 -5.66
CA PRO A 72 -4.30 -20.67 -6.84
C PRO A 72 -4.30 -19.29 -7.52
N SER A 73 -4.04 -18.21 -6.75
CA SER A 73 -3.93 -16.83 -7.25
C SER A 73 -2.58 -16.51 -7.89
N GLY A 74 -1.59 -17.41 -7.82
CA GLY A 74 -0.24 -17.20 -8.31
C GLY A 74 0.85 -17.36 -7.24
N GLU A 75 2.07 -16.90 -7.54
CA GLU A 75 3.17 -16.92 -6.59
C GLU A 75 2.92 -15.91 -5.48
N GLN A 76 3.05 -16.38 -4.22
CA GLN A 76 2.88 -15.58 -3.01
C GLN A 76 4.19 -15.51 -2.21
N MET A 77 4.65 -14.29 -1.95
CA MET A 77 5.66 -14.02 -0.93
C MET A 77 5.03 -14.18 0.46
N LEU A 78 5.68 -14.91 1.34
CA LEU A 78 5.23 -15.05 2.72
C LEU A 78 5.90 -13.99 3.61
N TRP A 79 5.09 -13.35 4.43
CA TRP A 79 5.49 -12.28 5.32
C TRP A 79 5.48 -12.72 6.79
N PRO A 80 6.19 -12.04 7.70
CA PRO A 80 5.85 -12.09 9.13
C PRO A 80 4.39 -11.70 9.33
N ASP A 81 3.77 -12.13 10.42
CA ASP A 81 2.44 -11.64 10.79
C ASP A 81 2.51 -10.14 11.04
N HIS A 82 1.77 -9.36 10.27
CA HIS A 82 1.78 -7.91 10.32
C HIS A 82 0.38 -7.36 10.09
N CYS A 83 0.12 -6.16 10.53
CA CYS A 83 -1.12 -5.43 10.35
C CYS A 83 -2.36 -6.28 10.65
N VAL A 84 -2.26 -7.15 11.67
CA VAL A 84 -3.38 -8.01 12.09
C VAL A 84 -4.54 -7.15 12.56
N ALA A 85 -5.71 -7.42 12.04
CA ALA A 85 -6.92 -6.62 12.26
C ALA A 85 -7.18 -6.37 13.76
N GLY A 86 -7.30 -5.10 14.15
CA GLY A 86 -7.52 -4.67 15.52
C GLY A 86 -6.26 -4.59 16.40
N SER A 87 -5.11 -5.07 15.92
CA SER A 87 -3.85 -4.98 16.67
C SER A 87 -3.31 -3.55 16.74
N ALA A 88 -2.34 -3.32 17.64
CA ALA A 88 -1.61 -2.06 17.68
C ALA A 88 -0.79 -1.84 16.40
N GLY A 89 -0.22 -2.91 15.82
CA GLY A 89 0.58 -2.87 14.61
C GLY A 89 -0.20 -2.42 13.37
N ALA A 90 -1.49 -2.75 13.30
CA ALA A 90 -2.37 -2.34 12.22
C ALA A 90 -2.81 -0.86 12.29
N ARG A 91 -2.52 -0.14 13.37
CA ARG A 91 -2.87 1.29 13.50
C ARG A 91 -1.98 2.13 12.59
N PHE A 92 -2.51 3.26 12.14
CA PHE A 92 -1.68 4.29 11.51
C PHE A 92 -0.61 4.79 12.47
N HIS A 93 0.53 5.16 11.91
CA HIS A 93 1.63 5.72 12.69
C HIS A 93 1.20 7.02 13.38
N ALA A 94 1.54 7.19 14.66
CA ALA A 94 1.09 8.33 15.47
C ALA A 94 1.59 9.70 14.96
N GLY A 95 2.66 9.72 14.16
CA GLY A 95 3.17 10.92 13.52
C GLY A 95 2.44 11.36 12.26
N LEU A 96 1.41 10.63 11.81
CA LEU A 96 0.56 11.07 10.69
C LEU A 96 -0.46 12.11 11.15
N GLU A 97 -0.51 13.24 10.46
CA GLU A 97 -1.48 14.32 10.68
C GLU A 97 -2.72 14.12 9.80
N ILE A 98 -3.50 13.07 10.11
CA ILE A 98 -4.63 12.64 9.30
C ILE A 98 -5.76 13.67 9.37
N PRO A 99 -6.15 14.32 8.24
CA PRO A 99 -7.23 15.29 8.25
C PRO A 99 -8.59 14.59 8.48
N SER A 100 -9.51 15.26 9.16
CA SER A 100 -10.81 14.69 9.54
C SER A 100 -11.70 14.29 8.35
N HIS A 101 -11.42 14.83 7.17
CA HIS A 101 -12.14 14.51 5.93
C HIS A 101 -11.52 13.35 5.13
N ALA A 102 -10.41 12.76 5.61
CA ALA A 102 -9.76 11.65 4.93
C ALA A 102 -10.61 10.38 4.92
N GLY A 103 -10.71 9.75 3.76
CA GLY A 103 -11.27 8.40 3.62
C GLY A 103 -10.24 7.33 4.00
N ILE A 104 -10.71 6.16 4.42
CA ILE A 104 -9.86 5.00 4.70
C ILE A 104 -10.34 3.83 3.85
N ILE A 105 -9.42 3.21 3.12
CA ILE A 105 -9.62 1.96 2.38
C ILE A 105 -8.80 0.87 3.07
N ARG A 106 -9.49 -0.15 3.58
CA ARG A 106 -8.84 -1.34 4.14
C ARG A 106 -8.65 -2.38 3.05
N LYS A 107 -7.46 -2.95 2.98
CA LYS A 107 -7.08 -3.98 2.01
C LYS A 107 -6.51 -5.23 2.70
N GLY A 108 -6.37 -6.35 1.97
CA GLY A 108 -5.93 -7.61 2.55
C GLY A 108 -6.89 -8.15 3.62
N VAL A 109 -8.19 -7.85 3.50
CA VAL A 109 -9.22 -8.23 4.48
C VAL A 109 -9.73 -9.66 4.31
N ARG A 110 -9.36 -10.31 3.22
CA ARG A 110 -9.76 -11.69 2.92
C ARG A 110 -8.69 -12.66 3.39
N ARG A 111 -9.08 -13.66 4.18
CA ARG A 111 -8.13 -14.62 4.75
C ARG A 111 -7.44 -15.49 3.71
N ASP A 112 -8.12 -15.78 2.60
CA ASP A 112 -7.73 -16.75 1.57
C ASP A 112 -6.96 -16.15 0.40
N ARG A 113 -6.75 -14.83 0.40
CA ARG A 113 -6.00 -14.13 -0.66
C ARG A 113 -5.35 -12.87 -0.14
N ASP A 114 -4.22 -12.52 -0.74
CA ASP A 114 -3.51 -11.29 -0.44
C ASP A 114 -4.11 -10.09 -1.19
N GLY A 115 -3.78 -8.88 -0.76
CA GLY A 115 -4.27 -7.64 -1.35
C GLY A 115 -3.28 -6.51 -1.13
N THR A 116 -2.23 -6.45 -1.96
CA THR A 116 -1.21 -5.41 -1.90
C THR A 116 -1.67 -4.09 -2.53
N SER A 117 -2.51 -4.17 -3.57
CA SER A 117 -3.08 -3.00 -4.24
C SER A 117 -4.33 -2.50 -3.52
N ALA A 118 -4.53 -1.17 -3.50
CA ALA A 118 -5.78 -0.55 -3.04
C ALA A 118 -6.94 -0.69 -4.05
N PHE A 119 -6.67 -1.18 -5.25
CA PHE A 119 -7.68 -1.34 -6.30
C PHE A 119 -8.20 -2.77 -6.41
N PHE A 120 -7.32 -3.76 -6.36
CA PHE A 120 -7.68 -5.17 -6.54
C PHE A 120 -6.96 -6.07 -5.54
N GLU A 121 -7.62 -7.17 -5.19
CA GLU A 121 -6.99 -8.29 -4.52
C GLU A 121 -5.95 -8.97 -5.44
N ALA A 122 -5.15 -9.90 -4.92
CA ALA A 122 -4.08 -10.59 -5.67
C ALA A 122 -4.55 -11.32 -6.95
N ASP A 123 -5.85 -11.58 -7.10
CA ASP A 123 -6.42 -12.14 -8.34
C ASP A 123 -6.51 -11.10 -9.49
N GLY A 124 -6.20 -9.85 -9.22
CA GLY A 124 -6.20 -8.74 -10.18
C GLY A 124 -7.58 -8.33 -10.69
N THR A 125 -8.66 -8.87 -10.13
CA THR A 125 -10.05 -8.67 -10.59
C THR A 125 -11.04 -8.33 -9.48
N THR A 126 -10.86 -8.88 -8.28
CA THR A 126 -11.74 -8.59 -7.15
C THR A 126 -11.48 -7.17 -6.62
N PRO A 127 -12.45 -6.24 -6.69
CA PRO A 127 -12.23 -4.86 -6.30
C PRO A 127 -12.11 -4.71 -4.79
N VAL A 128 -11.23 -3.79 -4.36
CA VAL A 128 -11.05 -3.37 -2.95
C VAL A 128 -11.95 -2.17 -2.60
N GLY A 129 -12.35 -1.37 -3.62
CA GLY A 129 -13.30 -0.26 -3.46
C GLY A 129 -12.73 1.14 -3.74
N LEU A 130 -11.42 1.28 -3.92
CA LEU A 130 -10.83 2.60 -4.19
C LEU A 130 -11.30 3.19 -5.53
N ASP A 131 -11.40 2.38 -6.61
CA ASP A 131 -11.83 2.86 -7.92
C ASP A 131 -13.25 3.46 -7.89
N GLU A 132 -14.17 2.79 -7.22
CA GLU A 132 -15.56 3.24 -7.10
C GLU A 132 -15.64 4.61 -6.40
N LEU A 133 -14.91 4.77 -5.28
CA LEU A 133 -14.84 6.01 -4.53
C LEU A 133 -14.24 7.15 -5.36
N LEU A 134 -13.18 6.89 -6.11
CA LEU A 134 -12.52 7.89 -6.95
C LEU A 134 -13.39 8.30 -8.14
N ARG A 135 -14.03 7.34 -8.82
CA ARG A 135 -14.92 7.61 -9.95
C ARG A 135 -16.14 8.40 -9.54
N ALA A 136 -16.78 8.02 -8.44
CA ALA A 136 -17.92 8.76 -7.88
C ALA A 136 -17.58 10.24 -7.57
N ALA A 137 -16.30 10.48 -7.24
CA ALA A 137 -15.78 11.81 -6.95
C ALA A 137 -15.24 12.55 -8.19
N GLY A 138 -15.31 11.96 -9.40
CA GLY A 138 -14.81 12.56 -10.64
C GLY A 138 -13.28 12.71 -10.69
N VAL A 139 -12.53 11.94 -9.89
CA VAL A 139 -11.07 11.97 -9.85
C VAL A 139 -10.49 11.38 -11.13
N ARG A 140 -9.44 12.01 -11.66
CA ARG A 140 -8.68 11.55 -12.84
C ARG A 140 -7.19 11.47 -12.61
N GLU A 141 -6.70 12.12 -11.56
CA GLU A 141 -5.29 12.18 -11.22
C GLU A 141 -5.07 11.71 -9.80
N LEU A 142 -4.02 10.91 -9.58
CA LEU A 142 -3.63 10.43 -8.28
C LEU A 142 -2.19 10.85 -7.97
N VAL A 143 -2.00 11.29 -6.75
CA VAL A 143 -0.68 11.45 -6.13
C VAL A 143 -0.58 10.40 -5.04
N LEU A 144 0.46 9.57 -5.09
CA LEU A 144 0.70 8.49 -4.15
C LEU A 144 1.97 8.76 -3.35
N ALA A 145 1.93 8.44 -2.06
CA ALA A 145 3.10 8.35 -1.18
C ALA A 145 2.83 7.26 -0.12
N GLY A 146 3.86 6.78 0.57
CA GLY A 146 3.71 5.81 1.66
C GLY A 146 4.62 4.59 1.53
N LEU A 147 4.16 3.47 2.06
CA LEU A 147 4.91 2.23 2.24
C LEU A 147 4.21 1.03 1.58
N ALA A 148 4.89 0.02 1.12
CA ALA A 148 6.31 0.05 0.72
C ALA A 148 6.40 0.26 -0.79
N THR A 149 7.43 1.01 -1.24
CA THR A 149 7.65 1.35 -2.65
C THR A 149 7.58 0.13 -3.57
N ASP A 150 8.23 -0.97 -3.15
CA ASP A 150 8.42 -2.20 -3.93
C ASP A 150 7.24 -3.18 -3.85
N VAL A 151 6.20 -2.86 -3.09
CA VAL A 151 5.00 -3.71 -2.89
C VAL A 151 3.74 -2.85 -3.07
N CYS A 152 3.11 -2.39 -2.00
CA CYS A 152 1.79 -1.78 -2.02
C CYS A 152 1.72 -0.48 -2.83
N VAL A 153 2.76 0.36 -2.77
CA VAL A 153 2.83 1.61 -3.56
C VAL A 153 2.88 1.28 -5.05
N ALA A 154 3.80 0.38 -5.45
CA ALA A 154 3.94 0.01 -6.85
C ALA A 154 2.69 -0.66 -7.41
N ASP A 155 2.12 -1.63 -6.69
CA ASP A 155 0.95 -2.37 -7.17
C ASP A 155 -0.29 -1.45 -7.27
N THR A 156 -0.47 -0.54 -6.29
CA THR A 156 -1.53 0.48 -6.35
C THR A 156 -1.32 1.43 -7.54
N ALA A 157 -0.08 1.88 -7.78
CA ALA A 157 0.22 2.79 -8.89
C ALA A 157 0.00 2.13 -10.26
N LEU A 158 0.40 0.87 -10.42
CA LEU A 158 0.24 0.11 -11.65
C LEU A 158 -1.22 -0.18 -11.96
N ASP A 159 -2.02 -0.57 -10.97
CA ASP A 159 -3.46 -0.77 -11.14
C ASP A 159 -4.18 0.54 -11.45
N ALA A 160 -3.81 1.63 -10.81
CA ALA A 160 -4.34 2.95 -11.15
C ALA A 160 -4.08 3.32 -12.61
N ARG A 161 -2.87 3.05 -13.12
CA ARG A 161 -2.54 3.25 -14.54
C ARG A 161 -3.35 2.36 -15.46
N ARG A 162 -3.53 1.09 -15.11
CA ARG A 162 -4.37 0.13 -15.83
C ARG A 162 -5.82 0.61 -15.95
N LEU A 163 -6.33 1.27 -14.91
CA LEU A 163 -7.68 1.85 -14.86
C LEU A 163 -7.78 3.22 -15.55
N GLY A 164 -6.67 3.79 -16.06
CA GLY A 164 -6.66 5.04 -16.82
C GLY A 164 -6.44 6.31 -16.02
N TYR A 165 -6.08 6.22 -14.74
CA TYR A 165 -5.70 7.40 -13.94
C TYR A 165 -4.34 7.95 -14.38
N ALA A 166 -4.18 9.27 -14.36
CA ALA A 166 -2.85 9.89 -14.34
C ALA A 166 -2.26 9.71 -12.94
N VAL A 167 -1.04 9.15 -12.85
CA VAL A 167 -0.45 8.79 -11.55
C VAL A 167 0.91 9.45 -11.39
N THR A 168 1.11 10.09 -10.24
CA THR A 168 2.41 10.56 -9.76
C THR A 168 2.71 9.90 -8.42
N VAL A 169 3.87 9.28 -8.28
CA VAL A 169 4.38 8.76 -7.01
C VAL A 169 5.46 9.71 -6.50
N VAL A 170 5.28 10.25 -5.29
CA VAL A 170 6.22 11.17 -4.65
C VAL A 170 7.34 10.37 -4.01
N GLU A 171 8.50 10.31 -4.66
CA GLU A 171 9.62 9.47 -4.24
C GLU A 171 10.10 9.79 -2.82
N ALA A 172 10.26 11.08 -2.51
CA ALA A 172 10.68 11.52 -1.18
C ALA A 172 9.69 11.11 -0.06
N GLY A 173 8.44 10.85 -0.43
CA GLY A 173 7.37 10.36 0.44
C GLY A 173 7.22 8.83 0.47
N CYS A 174 8.19 8.08 -0.08
CA CYS A 174 8.13 6.62 -0.14
C CYS A 174 9.41 5.97 0.40
N ARG A 175 9.28 4.76 0.96
CA ARG A 175 10.39 3.87 1.32
C ARG A 175 10.01 2.43 0.95
N GLY A 176 11.01 1.63 0.57
CA GLY A 176 10.81 0.23 0.21
C GLY A 176 11.47 -0.74 1.19
N ILE A 177 11.01 -1.97 1.19
CA ILE A 177 11.55 -3.05 2.03
C ILE A 177 12.95 -3.44 1.54
N ASP A 178 13.13 -3.51 0.22
CA ASP A 178 14.38 -3.94 -0.41
C ASP A 178 14.80 -2.96 -1.50
N THR A 179 16.07 -2.57 -1.51
CA THR A 179 16.59 -1.56 -2.46
C THR A 179 16.53 -2.04 -3.92
N ALA A 180 16.92 -3.29 -4.19
CA ALA A 180 16.93 -3.79 -5.57
C ALA A 180 15.50 -3.96 -6.10
N ARG A 181 14.59 -4.46 -5.25
CA ARG A 181 13.17 -4.56 -5.58
C ARG A 181 12.54 -3.17 -5.78
N SER A 182 12.93 -2.18 -4.98
CA SER A 182 12.46 -0.80 -5.12
C SER A 182 12.89 -0.18 -6.46
N LEU A 183 14.14 -0.42 -6.89
CA LEU A 183 14.62 -0.01 -8.21
C LEU A 183 13.80 -0.67 -9.33
N ALA A 184 13.61 -1.97 -9.28
CA ALA A 184 12.80 -2.70 -10.26
C ALA A 184 11.33 -2.24 -10.25
N ALA A 185 10.78 -1.88 -9.10
CA ALA A 185 9.43 -1.31 -8.99
C ALA A 185 9.33 0.05 -9.66
N TRP A 186 10.34 0.92 -9.49
CA TRP A 186 10.41 2.20 -10.18
C TRP A 186 10.50 2.03 -11.70
N GLU A 187 11.27 1.07 -12.20
CA GLU A 187 11.35 0.75 -13.63
C GLU A 187 9.99 0.33 -14.18
N ARG A 188 9.29 -0.59 -13.49
CA ARG A 188 7.93 -1.04 -13.87
C ARG A 188 6.92 0.11 -13.88
N MET A 189 6.91 0.93 -12.83
CA MET A 189 6.03 2.09 -12.72
C MET A 189 6.29 3.10 -13.84
N THR A 190 7.54 3.42 -14.11
CA THR A 190 7.93 4.35 -15.19
C THR A 190 7.50 3.81 -16.55
N ALA A 191 7.75 2.53 -16.84
CA ALA A 191 7.32 1.88 -18.08
C ALA A 191 5.80 1.90 -18.27
N ALA A 192 5.03 1.85 -17.17
CA ALA A 192 3.57 2.00 -17.19
C ALA A 192 3.09 3.45 -17.29
N GLY A 193 3.99 4.44 -17.35
CA GLY A 193 3.67 5.86 -17.46
C GLY A 193 3.32 6.52 -16.12
N VAL A 194 3.76 5.95 -14.99
CA VAL A 194 3.73 6.63 -13.70
C VAL A 194 4.80 7.72 -13.68
N ARG A 195 4.43 8.90 -13.24
CA ARG A 195 5.39 10.01 -13.05
C ARG A 195 6.07 9.84 -11.68
N ARG A 196 7.38 10.08 -11.67
CA ARG A 196 8.18 10.18 -10.45
C ARG A 196 8.25 11.64 -10.04
N GLY A 197 7.74 12.00 -8.87
CA GLY A 197 7.65 13.36 -8.34
C GLY A 197 8.54 13.58 -7.13
#